data_3b2aa35821ab0ff32f682f3056015ffb
#
_entry.id   3b2aa35821ab0ff32f682f3056015ffb
#
_cell.length_a   1.000
_cell.length_b   1.000
_cell.length_c   1.000
_cell.angle_alpha   90.00
_cell.angle_beta   90.00
_cell.angle_gamma   90.00
#
_symmetry.space_group_name_H-M   'P 1'
#
loop_
_entity.id
_entity.type
_entity.pdbx_description
1 polymer ?
#
loop_
_entity_poly.entity_id
_entity_poly.type
_entity_poly.pdbx_seq_one_letter_code
_entity_poly.pdbx_strand_id
1 'polypeptide(L)'
;ALQETFSVRMNAELPWSLAGWLGVILRAIVLILPLHGLIFVSRRMSRKWPESLRTGWTKMCGHSFVWLSFGFTFHFAAWSPSGSYHVLSIIGTLLLSLGQMALAWDLYTFQRSDLQLRSPLWPLFTPLLGGLLLLFFNLPGPILGGIWLLMSLVTLWRDYKRPLPDIPFPLVINLLKGQAVILWIAVLMTLIGWGRLSILVCVAYAAVAVCVQQAVGFMRLMNVIAEHMPQEGVKALFSGFLLALALPAMLVLATAATGLWILAYPGGEFLLTHLANMDVSVGKTSFSMLQVLFIVSAFYVTRSFISVGRSFIADLPAHSMRLDRSLVGPVQAGFTYLLWGL
;
A
#
# COMPACT_ATOMS: atom_id res chain seq x y z
N ALA A 1 16.64 -23.42 -8.78
CA ALA A 1 16.30 -22.49 -7.68
C ALA A 1 14.83 -22.05 -7.72
N LEU A 2 14.34 -21.37 -8.79
CA LEU A 2 12.93 -20.95 -8.88
C LEU A 2 11.95 -22.13 -8.87
N GLN A 3 12.31 -23.23 -9.53
CA GLN A 3 11.50 -24.45 -9.62
C GLN A 3 11.47 -25.21 -8.28
N GLU A 4 12.57 -25.22 -7.54
CA GLU A 4 12.68 -25.84 -6.22
C GLU A 4 11.92 -25.05 -5.14
N THR A 5 12.01 -23.72 -5.13
CA THR A 5 11.24 -22.89 -4.19
C THR A 5 9.73 -23.04 -4.42
N PHE A 6 9.30 -23.25 -5.66
CA PHE A 6 7.91 -23.53 -6.00
C PHE A 6 7.47 -24.93 -5.60
N SER A 7 8.31 -25.96 -5.76
CA SER A 7 7.95 -27.35 -5.45
C SER A 7 7.81 -27.61 -3.95
N VAL A 8 8.61 -26.96 -3.13
CA VAL A 8 8.56 -27.13 -1.65
C VAL A 8 7.26 -26.55 -1.06
N ARG A 9 6.70 -25.50 -1.66
CA ARG A 9 5.42 -24.91 -1.19
C ARG A 9 4.16 -25.66 -1.66
N MET A 10 4.26 -26.46 -2.71
CA MET A 10 3.10 -27.15 -3.32
C MET A 10 2.63 -28.41 -2.59
N ASN A 11 3.41 -28.93 -1.64
CA ASN A 11 3.08 -30.19 -0.94
C ASN A 11 2.27 -30.01 0.34
N ALA A 12 1.93 -28.78 0.75
CA ALA A 12 1.10 -28.54 1.92
C ALA A 12 -0.37 -28.51 1.48
N GLU A 13 -1.04 -29.61 1.62
CA GLU A 13 -2.46 -29.79 1.31
C GLU A 13 -3.36 -29.13 2.36
N LEU A 14 -4.66 -29.14 2.14
CA LEU A 14 -5.65 -28.78 3.15
C LEU A 14 -5.48 -29.64 4.41
N PRO A 15 -5.85 -29.17 5.61
CA PRO A 15 -5.79 -29.98 6.80
C PRO A 15 -6.80 -31.15 6.69
N TRP A 16 -6.31 -32.37 6.51
CA TRP A 16 -7.16 -33.56 6.38
C TRP A 16 -7.67 -34.10 7.73
N SER A 17 -7.08 -33.64 8.85
CA SER A 17 -7.49 -34.05 10.20
C SER A 17 -8.41 -33.02 10.85
N LEU A 18 -9.36 -33.50 11.68
CA LEU A 18 -10.22 -32.63 12.48
C LEU A 18 -9.40 -31.69 13.38
N ALA A 19 -8.30 -32.17 13.95
CA ALA A 19 -7.40 -31.39 14.78
C ALA A 19 -6.71 -30.27 13.97
N GLY A 20 -6.34 -30.52 12.71
CA GLY A 20 -5.80 -29.52 11.80
C GLY A 20 -6.80 -28.38 11.53
N TRP A 21 -8.04 -28.72 11.23
CA TRP A 21 -9.12 -27.73 11.04
C TRP A 21 -9.42 -26.94 12.31
N LEU A 22 -9.48 -27.59 13.47
CA LEU A 22 -9.66 -26.90 14.75
C LEU A 22 -8.52 -25.92 15.02
N GLY A 23 -7.27 -26.30 14.71
CA GLY A 23 -6.12 -25.39 14.80
C GLY A 23 -6.22 -24.18 13.88
N VAL A 24 -6.68 -24.36 12.64
CA VAL A 24 -6.91 -23.25 11.70
C VAL A 24 -8.02 -22.33 12.21
N ILE A 25 -9.14 -22.89 12.61
CA ILE A 25 -10.31 -22.14 13.13
C ILE A 25 -9.92 -21.33 14.37
N LEU A 26 -9.21 -21.95 15.32
CA LEU A 26 -8.79 -21.27 16.54
C LEU A 26 -7.87 -20.08 16.22
N ARG A 27 -6.88 -20.27 15.35
CA ARG A 27 -6.00 -19.17 14.88
C ARG A 27 -6.78 -18.09 14.16
N ALA A 28 -7.72 -18.46 13.30
CA ALA A 28 -8.57 -17.51 12.61
C ALA A 28 -9.39 -16.67 13.61
N ILE A 29 -9.98 -17.29 14.62
CA ILE A 29 -10.74 -16.60 15.67
C ILE A 29 -9.83 -15.64 16.45
N VAL A 30 -8.65 -16.10 16.88
CA VAL A 30 -7.69 -15.29 17.63
C VAL A 30 -7.22 -14.06 16.83
N LEU A 31 -7.15 -14.16 15.51
CA LEU A 31 -6.74 -13.04 14.65
C LEU A 31 -7.93 -12.13 14.28
N ILE A 32 -9.07 -12.70 13.93
CA ILE A 32 -10.21 -11.92 13.41
C ILE A 32 -10.90 -11.11 14.49
N LEU A 33 -11.04 -11.64 15.69
CA LEU A 33 -11.74 -10.95 16.79
C LEU A 33 -11.05 -9.63 17.19
N PRO A 34 -9.73 -9.57 17.44
CA PRO A 34 -9.05 -8.31 17.75
C PRO A 34 -9.13 -7.32 16.58
N LEU A 35 -8.95 -7.78 15.33
CA LEU A 35 -9.00 -6.91 14.16
C LEU A 35 -10.40 -6.30 13.98
N HIS A 36 -11.45 -7.09 14.06
CA HIS A 36 -12.83 -6.59 14.01
C HIS A 36 -13.19 -5.75 15.22
N GLY A 37 -12.67 -6.09 16.41
CA GLY A 37 -12.78 -5.27 17.61
C GLY A 37 -12.19 -3.88 17.41
N LEU A 38 -10.98 -3.79 16.84
CA LEU A 38 -10.34 -2.52 16.50
C LEU A 38 -11.15 -1.72 15.47
N ILE A 39 -11.65 -2.37 14.42
CA ILE A 39 -12.51 -1.73 13.42
C ILE A 39 -13.79 -1.18 14.08
N PHE A 40 -14.42 -1.97 14.95
CA PHE A 40 -15.63 -1.55 15.67
C PHE A 40 -15.39 -0.37 16.61
N VAL A 41 -14.31 -0.42 17.41
CA VAL A 41 -13.92 0.66 18.32
C VAL A 41 -13.60 1.93 17.53
N SER A 42 -12.82 1.81 16.45
CA SER A 42 -12.46 2.91 15.58
C SER A 42 -13.70 3.57 14.93
N ARG A 43 -14.66 2.75 14.47
CA ARG A 43 -15.95 3.22 13.95
C ARG A 43 -16.79 3.90 15.02
N ARG A 44 -16.75 3.41 16.26
CA ARG A 44 -17.46 4.05 17.38
C ARG A 44 -16.84 5.39 17.75
N MET A 45 -15.51 5.47 17.80
CA MET A 45 -14.79 6.72 18.08
C MET A 45 -15.05 7.78 16.99
N SER A 46 -15.13 7.39 15.74
CA SER A 46 -15.38 8.30 14.63
C SER A 46 -16.77 8.96 14.65
N ARG A 47 -17.71 8.48 15.46
CA ARG A 47 -19.05 9.11 15.60
C ARG A 47 -19.00 10.54 16.12
N LYS A 48 -17.93 10.90 16.84
CA LYS A 48 -17.70 12.26 17.39
C LYS A 48 -16.97 13.18 16.40
N TRP A 49 -16.55 12.67 15.25
CA TRP A 49 -15.81 13.42 14.26
C TRP A 49 -16.75 14.25 13.37
N PRO A 50 -16.23 15.32 12.74
CA PRO A 50 -16.95 16.05 11.71
C PRO A 50 -17.49 15.13 10.63
N GLU A 51 -18.61 15.49 10.02
CA GLU A 51 -19.31 14.62 9.06
C GLU A 51 -18.44 14.25 7.86
N SER A 52 -17.63 15.18 7.38
CA SER A 52 -16.67 14.98 6.29
C SER A 52 -15.67 13.85 6.56
N LEU A 53 -15.13 13.79 7.78
CA LEU A 53 -14.21 12.73 8.20
C LEU A 53 -14.95 11.43 8.54
N ARG A 54 -16.10 11.54 9.21
CA ARG A 54 -16.88 10.39 9.67
C ARG A 54 -17.36 9.52 8.52
N THR A 55 -17.86 10.13 7.44
CA THR A 55 -18.40 9.41 6.28
C THR A 55 -17.34 8.59 5.58
N GLY A 56 -16.19 9.19 5.25
CA GLY A 56 -15.07 8.49 4.60
C GLY A 56 -14.50 7.38 5.48
N TRP A 57 -14.32 7.66 6.78
CA TRP A 57 -13.82 6.68 7.74
C TRP A 57 -14.76 5.48 7.93
N THR A 58 -16.07 5.74 8.01
CA THR A 58 -17.08 4.68 8.14
C THR A 58 -17.11 3.79 6.90
N LYS A 59 -16.93 4.37 5.71
CA LYS A 59 -16.80 3.63 4.44
C LYS A 59 -15.57 2.71 4.47
N MET A 60 -14.40 3.23 4.84
CA MET A 60 -13.17 2.43 4.95
C MET A 60 -13.32 1.29 5.97
N CYS A 61 -13.90 1.56 7.15
CA CYS A 61 -14.15 0.55 8.18
C CYS A 61 -15.13 -0.53 7.72
N GLY A 62 -16.08 -0.21 6.85
CA GLY A 62 -17.08 -1.19 6.35
C GLY A 62 -16.65 -1.93 5.10
N HIS A 63 -15.61 -1.47 4.40
CA HIS A 63 -15.18 -2.01 3.11
C HIS A 63 -13.73 -2.48 3.15
N SER A 64 -12.78 -1.55 3.05
CA SER A 64 -11.36 -1.91 2.90
C SER A 64 -10.79 -2.68 4.08
N PHE A 65 -11.05 -2.22 5.30
CA PHE A 65 -10.51 -2.87 6.51
C PHE A 65 -11.12 -4.24 6.76
N VAL A 66 -12.36 -4.47 6.35
CA VAL A 66 -12.98 -5.79 6.43
C VAL A 66 -12.26 -6.77 5.50
N TRP A 67 -12.04 -6.39 4.23
CA TRP A 67 -11.30 -7.24 3.29
C TRP A 67 -9.87 -7.52 3.76
N LEU A 68 -9.17 -6.49 4.27
CA LEU A 68 -7.83 -6.65 4.82
C LEU A 68 -7.79 -7.56 6.03
N SER A 69 -8.76 -7.43 6.96
CA SER A 69 -8.81 -8.27 8.15
C SER A 69 -9.09 -9.75 7.81
N PHE A 70 -9.98 -10.03 6.88
CA PHE A 70 -10.20 -11.39 6.38
C PHE A 70 -8.97 -11.92 5.66
N GLY A 71 -8.39 -11.14 4.75
CA GLY A 71 -7.19 -11.55 4.01
C GLY A 71 -6.04 -11.88 4.94
N PHE A 72 -5.75 -11.01 5.90
CA PHE A 72 -4.74 -11.22 6.93
C PHE A 72 -5.04 -12.47 7.75
N THR A 73 -6.28 -12.63 8.22
CA THR A 73 -6.70 -13.77 9.03
C THR A 73 -6.51 -15.08 8.28
N PHE A 74 -6.99 -15.20 7.03
CA PHE A 74 -6.84 -16.42 6.24
C PHE A 74 -5.39 -16.73 5.91
N HIS A 75 -4.61 -15.72 5.55
CA HIS A 75 -3.20 -15.89 5.24
C HIS A 75 -2.40 -16.43 6.43
N PHE A 76 -2.56 -15.82 7.61
CA PHE A 76 -1.83 -16.23 8.82
C PHE A 76 -2.44 -17.46 9.52
N ALA A 77 -3.74 -17.69 9.43
CA ALA A 77 -4.36 -18.92 9.95
C ALA A 77 -3.90 -20.16 9.15
N ALA A 78 -3.51 -19.97 7.89
CA ALA A 78 -2.93 -21.03 7.07
C ALA A 78 -1.55 -21.49 7.58
N TRP A 79 -0.87 -20.71 8.40
CA TRP A 79 0.43 -21.08 8.96
C TRP A 79 0.30 -22.22 9.98
N SER A 80 1.19 -23.21 9.86
CA SER A 80 1.29 -24.36 10.75
C SER A 80 2.79 -24.63 11.02
N PRO A 81 3.15 -25.24 12.14
CA PRO A 81 4.53 -25.68 12.42
C PRO A 81 5.09 -26.64 11.37
N SER A 82 4.21 -27.38 10.68
CA SER A 82 4.56 -28.31 9.61
C SER A 82 4.57 -27.70 8.21
N GLY A 83 4.30 -26.40 8.07
CA GLY A 83 4.19 -25.70 6.79
C GLY A 83 2.89 -24.89 6.68
N SER A 84 2.61 -24.33 5.51
CA SER A 84 1.38 -23.57 5.28
C SER A 84 0.38 -24.32 4.42
N TYR A 85 -0.91 -24.20 4.75
CA TYR A 85 -1.99 -24.74 3.92
C TYR A 85 -2.21 -23.86 2.70
N HIS A 86 -1.82 -24.35 1.53
CA HIS A 86 -1.78 -23.56 0.29
C HIS A 86 -3.13 -22.92 -0.08
N VAL A 87 -4.21 -23.70 -0.05
CA VAL A 87 -5.52 -23.17 -0.47
C VAL A 87 -5.97 -22.00 0.40
N LEU A 88 -5.77 -22.09 1.72
CA LEU A 88 -6.11 -21.01 2.64
C LEU A 88 -5.17 -19.79 2.45
N SER A 89 -3.89 -20.03 2.20
CA SER A 89 -2.93 -18.97 1.89
C SER A 89 -3.28 -18.26 0.58
N ILE A 90 -3.69 -18.99 -0.46
CA ILE A 90 -4.17 -18.41 -1.73
C ILE A 90 -5.40 -17.52 -1.47
N ILE A 91 -6.40 -18.03 -0.77
CA ILE A 91 -7.61 -17.26 -0.43
C ILE A 91 -7.21 -16.01 0.36
N GLY A 92 -6.36 -16.14 1.36
CA GLY A 92 -5.85 -15.01 2.15
C GLY A 92 -5.16 -13.97 1.30
N THR A 93 -4.28 -14.38 0.39
CA THR A 93 -3.57 -13.49 -0.52
C THR A 93 -4.51 -12.77 -1.50
N LEU A 94 -5.52 -13.47 -2.02
CA LEU A 94 -6.55 -12.87 -2.86
C LEU A 94 -7.35 -11.79 -2.12
N LEU A 95 -7.77 -12.08 -0.89
CA LEU A 95 -8.50 -11.14 -0.04
C LEU A 95 -7.62 -9.95 0.38
N LEU A 96 -6.33 -10.17 0.68
CA LEU A 96 -5.36 -9.09 0.93
C LEU A 96 -5.21 -8.18 -0.29
N SER A 97 -5.12 -8.76 -1.49
CA SER A 97 -5.03 -7.99 -2.74
C SER A 97 -6.27 -7.13 -2.96
N LEU A 98 -7.46 -7.70 -2.76
CA LEU A 98 -8.73 -6.96 -2.80
C LEU A 98 -8.75 -5.83 -1.76
N GLY A 99 -8.34 -6.13 -0.54
CA GLY A 99 -8.31 -5.18 0.56
C GLY A 99 -7.34 -4.02 0.32
N GLN A 100 -6.16 -4.29 -0.20
CA GLN A 100 -5.16 -3.26 -0.53
C GLN A 100 -5.65 -2.33 -1.65
N MET A 101 -6.24 -2.89 -2.71
CA MET A 101 -6.80 -2.08 -3.80
C MET A 101 -8.02 -1.26 -3.34
N ALA A 102 -8.89 -1.86 -2.51
CA ALA A 102 -10.01 -1.16 -1.92
C ALA A 102 -9.55 -0.01 -1.01
N LEU A 103 -8.54 -0.25 -0.16
CA LEU A 103 -7.97 0.76 0.72
C LEU A 103 -7.37 1.93 -0.07
N ALA A 104 -6.60 1.63 -1.12
CA ALA A 104 -6.03 2.66 -1.97
C ALA A 104 -7.11 3.55 -2.60
N TRP A 105 -8.21 2.94 -3.04
CA TRP A 105 -9.33 3.67 -3.63
C TRP A 105 -10.16 4.43 -2.59
N ASP A 106 -10.47 3.83 -1.46
CA ASP A 106 -11.23 4.48 -0.40
C ASP A 106 -10.48 5.68 0.20
N LEU A 107 -9.16 5.56 0.39
CA LEU A 107 -8.30 6.69 0.78
C LEU A 107 -8.30 7.80 -0.28
N TYR A 108 -8.18 7.40 -1.54
CA TYR A 108 -8.10 8.35 -2.65
C TYR A 108 -9.40 9.14 -2.86
N THR A 109 -10.55 8.49 -2.61
CA THR A 109 -11.89 9.06 -2.74
C THR A 109 -12.48 9.51 -1.40
N PHE A 110 -11.67 9.66 -0.36
CA PHE A 110 -12.11 9.90 1.00
C PHE A 110 -13.08 11.08 1.15
N GLN A 111 -12.82 12.18 0.45
CA GLN A 111 -13.67 13.38 0.45
C GLN A 111 -14.87 13.32 -0.52
N ARG A 112 -14.86 12.38 -1.45
CA ARG A 112 -15.87 12.26 -2.51
C ARG A 112 -16.65 10.98 -2.35
N SER A 113 -17.53 10.96 -1.35
CA SER A 113 -18.43 9.83 -1.10
C SER A 113 -19.48 9.61 -2.20
N ASP A 114 -19.71 10.64 -3.04
CA ASP A 114 -20.57 10.64 -4.21
C ASP A 114 -20.00 9.83 -5.40
N LEU A 115 -18.69 9.63 -5.45
CA LEU A 115 -18.06 8.84 -6.47
C LEU A 115 -18.18 7.34 -6.15
N GLN A 116 -19.28 6.72 -6.55
CA GLN A 116 -19.46 5.25 -6.57
C GLN A 116 -18.62 4.56 -7.65
N LEU A 117 -17.60 5.22 -8.15
CA LEU A 117 -16.74 4.70 -9.20
C LEU A 117 -15.90 3.54 -8.68
N ARG A 118 -15.88 2.45 -9.43
CA ARG A 118 -14.95 1.34 -9.17
C ARG A 118 -13.52 1.84 -9.33
N SER A 119 -12.59 1.27 -8.55
CA SER A 119 -11.16 1.57 -8.71
C SER A 119 -10.76 1.48 -10.19
N PRO A 120 -10.07 2.48 -10.74
CA PRO A 120 -9.59 2.43 -12.11
C PRO A 120 -8.58 1.30 -12.33
N LEU A 121 -7.93 0.81 -11.29
CA LEU A 121 -7.03 -0.35 -11.34
C LEU A 121 -7.78 -1.69 -11.35
N TRP A 122 -9.11 -1.69 -11.23
CA TRP A 122 -9.91 -2.91 -11.26
C TRP A 122 -9.69 -3.81 -12.49
N PRO A 123 -9.47 -3.28 -13.70
CA PRO A 123 -9.14 -4.13 -14.84
C PRO A 123 -7.85 -4.95 -14.69
N LEU A 124 -6.84 -4.40 -14.01
CA LEU A 124 -5.60 -5.10 -13.71
C LEU A 124 -5.81 -6.20 -12.66
N PHE A 125 -6.79 -6.06 -11.80
CA PHE A 125 -7.08 -7.04 -10.76
C PHE A 125 -7.47 -8.41 -11.33
N THR A 126 -8.25 -8.46 -12.40
CA THR A 126 -8.67 -9.74 -13.03
C THR A 126 -7.47 -10.56 -13.55
N PRO A 127 -6.54 -10.01 -14.37
CA PRO A 127 -5.35 -10.75 -14.78
C PRO A 127 -4.39 -11.00 -13.59
N LEU A 128 -4.34 -10.12 -12.61
CA LEU A 128 -3.55 -10.31 -11.41
C LEU A 128 -4.01 -11.54 -10.62
N LEU A 129 -5.33 -11.68 -10.38
CA LEU A 129 -5.90 -12.86 -9.73
C LEU A 129 -5.63 -14.12 -10.51
N GLY A 130 -5.86 -14.09 -11.83
CA GLY A 130 -5.58 -15.23 -12.70
C GLY A 130 -4.10 -15.57 -12.75
N GLY A 131 -3.23 -14.56 -12.81
CA GLY A 131 -1.79 -14.75 -12.72
C GLY A 131 -1.36 -15.40 -11.40
N LEU A 132 -1.92 -14.95 -10.28
CA LEU A 132 -1.68 -15.53 -8.97
C LEU A 132 -2.09 -17.02 -8.95
N LEU A 133 -3.30 -17.34 -9.39
CA LEU A 133 -3.79 -18.72 -9.47
C LEU A 133 -2.89 -19.58 -10.38
N LEU A 134 -2.49 -19.07 -11.54
CA LEU A 134 -1.58 -19.76 -12.44
C LEU A 134 -0.22 -20.04 -11.80
N LEU A 135 0.32 -19.11 -11.03
CA LEU A 135 1.57 -19.30 -10.30
C LEU A 135 1.43 -20.36 -9.21
N PHE A 136 0.29 -20.42 -8.53
CA PHE A 136 0.04 -21.44 -7.50
C PHE A 136 -0.14 -22.84 -8.08
N PHE A 137 -0.79 -23.00 -9.22
CA PHE A 137 -1.02 -24.33 -9.82
C PHE A 137 0.18 -24.94 -10.51
N ASN A 138 1.32 -24.25 -10.55
CA ASN A 138 2.58 -24.75 -11.15
C ASN A 138 2.39 -25.42 -12.52
N LEU A 139 1.58 -24.82 -13.39
CA LEU A 139 1.32 -25.34 -14.71
C LEU A 139 2.59 -25.37 -15.58
N PRO A 140 2.69 -26.31 -16.53
CA PRO A 140 3.74 -26.29 -17.54
C PRO A 140 3.83 -24.93 -18.24
N GLY A 141 5.07 -24.47 -18.49
CA GLY A 141 5.33 -23.12 -19.01
C GLY A 141 4.47 -22.72 -20.23
N PRO A 142 4.32 -23.57 -21.28
CA PRO A 142 3.52 -23.24 -22.44
C PRO A 142 2.02 -23.04 -22.11
N ILE A 143 1.47 -23.89 -21.24
CA ILE A 143 0.05 -23.80 -20.83
C ILE A 143 -0.16 -22.53 -20.01
N LEU A 144 0.69 -22.29 -19.01
CA LEU A 144 0.68 -21.09 -18.20
C LEU A 144 0.78 -19.83 -19.08
N GLY A 145 1.75 -19.82 -20.01
CA GLY A 145 1.95 -18.70 -20.92
C GLY A 145 0.74 -18.47 -21.84
N GLY A 146 0.13 -19.54 -22.39
CA GLY A 146 -1.05 -19.44 -23.23
C GLY A 146 -2.26 -18.84 -22.51
N ILE A 147 -2.56 -19.34 -21.29
CA ILE A 147 -3.67 -18.82 -20.48
C ILE A 147 -3.40 -17.36 -20.08
N TRP A 148 -2.17 -17.07 -19.64
CA TRP A 148 -1.79 -15.71 -19.23
C TRP A 148 -1.85 -14.71 -20.40
N LEU A 149 -1.38 -15.12 -21.58
CA LEU A 149 -1.47 -14.33 -22.80
C LEU A 149 -2.93 -13.98 -23.13
N LEU A 150 -3.81 -14.99 -23.13
CA LEU A 150 -5.23 -14.80 -23.38
C LEU A 150 -5.85 -13.80 -22.38
N MET A 151 -5.56 -13.96 -21.10
CA MET A 151 -6.07 -13.06 -20.05
C MET A 151 -5.58 -11.63 -20.23
N SER A 152 -4.30 -11.46 -20.59
CA SER A 152 -3.70 -10.13 -20.82
C SER A 152 -4.33 -9.46 -22.05
N LEU A 153 -4.53 -10.19 -23.14
CA LEU A 153 -5.18 -9.68 -24.35
C LEU A 153 -6.65 -9.32 -24.13
N VAL A 154 -7.40 -10.15 -23.39
CA VAL A 154 -8.80 -9.84 -23.05
C VAL A 154 -8.89 -8.59 -22.19
N THR A 155 -7.94 -8.40 -21.27
CA THR A 155 -7.90 -7.21 -20.41
C THR A 155 -7.58 -5.97 -21.23
N LEU A 156 -6.58 -6.02 -22.12
CA LEU A 156 -6.25 -4.93 -23.04
C LEU A 156 -7.43 -4.55 -23.93
N TRP A 157 -8.12 -5.54 -24.48
CA TRP A 157 -9.30 -5.31 -25.32
C TRP A 157 -10.44 -4.65 -24.54
N ARG A 158 -10.66 -5.06 -23.28
CA ARG A 158 -11.65 -4.43 -22.40
C ARG A 158 -11.26 -3.00 -22.05
N ASP A 159 -9.98 -2.73 -21.78
CA ASP A 159 -9.49 -1.39 -21.47
C ASP A 159 -9.57 -0.46 -22.69
N TYR A 160 -9.29 -0.96 -23.88
CA TYR A 160 -9.45 -0.20 -25.13
C TYR A 160 -10.91 0.23 -25.37
N LYS A 161 -11.88 -0.62 -25.03
CA LYS A 161 -13.31 -0.32 -25.23
C LYS A 161 -13.91 0.56 -24.12
N ARG A 162 -13.21 0.77 -23.00
CA ARG A 162 -13.71 1.62 -21.92
C ARG A 162 -13.42 3.07 -22.24
N PRO A 163 -14.46 3.95 -22.25
CA PRO A 163 -14.18 5.38 -22.23
C PRO A 163 -13.35 5.69 -20.97
N LEU A 164 -12.30 6.49 -21.16
CA LEU A 164 -11.56 7.06 -20.02
C LEU A 164 -12.59 7.78 -19.14
N PRO A 165 -12.75 7.40 -17.88
CA PRO A 165 -13.67 8.10 -17.02
C PRO A 165 -13.25 9.57 -16.94
N ASP A 166 -14.22 10.49 -16.96
CA ASP A 166 -14.02 11.91 -16.67
C ASP A 166 -13.59 12.08 -15.20
N ILE A 167 -12.44 11.56 -14.87
CA ILE A 167 -11.88 11.64 -13.54
C ILE A 167 -10.95 12.84 -13.52
N PRO A 168 -11.22 13.87 -12.70
CA PRO A 168 -10.39 15.08 -12.63
C PRO A 168 -9.05 14.85 -11.91
N PHE A 169 -8.43 13.71 -12.15
CA PHE A 169 -7.23 13.30 -11.43
C PHE A 169 -6.13 12.82 -12.38
N PRO A 170 -5.13 13.67 -12.68
CA PRO A 170 -4.05 13.34 -13.63
C PRO A 170 -3.26 12.09 -13.23
N LEU A 171 -3.07 11.85 -11.92
CA LEU A 171 -2.39 10.66 -11.43
C LEU A 171 -3.10 9.38 -11.86
N VAL A 172 -4.43 9.32 -11.73
CA VAL A 172 -5.22 8.12 -12.09
C VAL A 172 -5.14 7.86 -13.59
N ILE A 173 -5.21 8.91 -14.40
CA ILE A 173 -5.06 8.80 -15.87
C ILE A 173 -3.68 8.24 -16.22
N ASN A 174 -2.62 8.71 -15.55
CA ASN A 174 -1.26 8.22 -15.79
C ASN A 174 -1.10 6.76 -15.35
N LEU A 175 -1.69 6.36 -14.22
CA LEU A 175 -1.70 4.96 -13.79
C LEU A 175 -2.45 4.06 -14.78
N LEU A 176 -3.58 4.51 -15.33
CA LEU A 176 -4.31 3.77 -16.37
C LEU A 176 -3.51 3.61 -17.66
N LYS A 177 -2.84 4.67 -18.11
CA LYS A 177 -1.94 4.60 -19.27
C LYS A 177 -0.77 3.65 -19.00
N GLY A 178 -0.16 3.73 -17.81
CA GLY A 178 0.91 2.83 -17.39
C GLY A 178 0.47 1.38 -17.35
N GLN A 179 -0.76 1.10 -16.89
CA GLN A 179 -1.36 -0.24 -16.89
C GLN A 179 -1.41 -0.84 -18.31
N ALA A 180 -1.87 -0.08 -19.29
CA ALA A 180 -1.91 -0.55 -20.67
C ALA A 180 -0.50 -0.86 -21.22
N VAL A 181 0.49 -0.01 -20.92
CA VAL A 181 1.89 -0.25 -21.31
C VAL A 181 2.44 -1.53 -20.67
N ILE A 182 2.22 -1.72 -19.39
CA ILE A 182 2.68 -2.92 -18.67
C ILE A 182 2.01 -4.19 -19.21
N LEU A 183 0.73 -4.15 -19.52
CA LEU A 183 0.05 -5.29 -20.14
C LEU A 183 0.60 -5.62 -21.53
N TRP A 184 0.96 -4.62 -22.36
CA TRP A 184 1.65 -4.85 -23.62
C TRP A 184 3.03 -5.47 -23.42
N ILE A 185 3.81 -4.98 -22.45
CA ILE A 185 5.10 -5.59 -22.07
C ILE A 185 4.89 -7.04 -21.63
N ALA A 186 3.86 -7.30 -20.83
CA ALA A 186 3.50 -8.64 -20.38
C ALA A 186 3.17 -9.59 -21.54
N VAL A 187 2.43 -9.12 -22.54
CA VAL A 187 2.15 -9.88 -23.77
C VAL A 187 3.44 -10.23 -24.49
N LEU A 188 4.31 -9.23 -24.74
CA LEU A 188 5.59 -9.44 -25.42
C LEU A 188 6.49 -10.43 -24.67
N MET A 189 6.64 -10.27 -23.35
CA MET A 189 7.44 -11.18 -22.53
C MET A 189 6.88 -12.61 -22.58
N THR A 190 5.56 -12.76 -22.58
CA THR A 190 4.92 -14.07 -22.64
C THR A 190 5.15 -14.74 -24.00
N LEU A 191 5.11 -13.99 -25.10
CA LEU A 191 5.42 -14.49 -26.45
C LEU A 191 6.88 -14.96 -26.57
N ILE A 192 7.83 -14.33 -25.86
CA ILE A 192 9.23 -14.75 -25.80
C ILE A 192 9.42 -16.01 -24.92
N GLY A 193 8.37 -16.46 -24.22
CA GLY A 193 8.43 -17.61 -23.30
C GLY A 193 8.63 -17.27 -21.82
N TRP A 194 8.66 -16.00 -21.47
CA TRP A 194 8.86 -15.51 -20.09
C TRP A 194 7.54 -15.25 -19.33
N GLY A 195 6.57 -16.14 -19.48
CA GLY A 195 5.23 -15.97 -18.92
C GLY A 195 5.22 -15.77 -17.40
N ARG A 196 6.04 -16.50 -16.63
CA ARG A 196 6.14 -16.33 -15.17
C ARG A 196 6.69 -14.95 -14.77
N LEU A 197 7.74 -14.50 -15.46
CA LEU A 197 8.32 -13.18 -15.21
C LEU A 197 7.35 -12.06 -15.60
N SER A 198 6.61 -12.24 -16.66
CA SER A 198 5.54 -11.35 -17.10
C SER A 198 4.47 -11.13 -16.01
N ILE A 199 4.03 -12.22 -15.35
CA ILE A 199 3.08 -12.13 -14.23
C ILE A 199 3.71 -11.32 -13.07
N LEU A 200 4.96 -11.60 -12.70
CA LEU A 200 5.66 -10.89 -11.63
C LEU A 200 5.82 -9.39 -11.93
N VAL A 201 6.07 -9.02 -13.19
CA VAL A 201 6.13 -7.60 -13.62
C VAL A 201 4.78 -6.92 -13.44
N CYS A 202 3.67 -7.59 -13.78
CA CYS A 202 2.33 -7.06 -13.53
C CYS A 202 2.02 -6.91 -12.03
N VAL A 203 2.45 -7.87 -11.19
CA VAL A 203 2.32 -7.79 -9.73
C VAL A 203 3.11 -6.60 -9.18
N ALA A 204 4.35 -6.43 -9.62
CA ALA A 204 5.19 -5.30 -9.22
C ALA A 204 4.56 -3.96 -9.59
N TYR A 205 4.06 -3.84 -10.82
CA TYR A 205 3.36 -2.63 -11.25
C TYR A 205 2.12 -2.35 -10.41
N ALA A 206 1.28 -3.37 -10.17
CA ALA A 206 0.08 -3.22 -9.35
C ALA A 206 0.43 -2.78 -7.93
N ALA A 207 1.47 -3.35 -7.32
CA ALA A 207 1.94 -2.99 -6.00
C ALA A 207 2.39 -1.52 -5.95
N VAL A 208 3.19 -1.08 -6.91
CA VAL A 208 3.64 0.33 -7.02
C VAL A 208 2.45 1.25 -7.22
N ALA A 209 1.54 0.93 -8.14
CA ALA A 209 0.36 1.73 -8.41
C ALA A 209 -0.55 1.87 -7.18
N VAL A 210 -0.76 0.79 -6.44
CA VAL A 210 -1.53 0.80 -5.18
C VAL A 210 -0.81 1.63 -4.11
N CYS A 211 0.50 1.48 -3.95
CA CYS A 211 1.29 2.24 -2.98
C CYS A 211 1.24 3.75 -3.28
N VAL A 212 1.43 4.16 -4.54
CA VAL A 212 1.34 5.56 -4.96
C VAL A 212 -0.07 6.12 -4.72
N GLN A 213 -1.11 5.34 -5.05
CA GLN A 213 -2.49 5.75 -4.83
C GLN A 213 -2.81 5.88 -3.34
N GLN A 214 -2.33 4.97 -2.49
CA GLN A 214 -2.46 5.06 -1.03
C GLN A 214 -1.76 6.30 -0.49
N ALA A 215 -0.52 6.57 -0.91
CA ALA A 215 0.23 7.74 -0.47
C ALA A 215 -0.48 9.06 -0.81
N VAL A 216 -0.96 9.20 -2.05
CA VAL A 216 -1.70 10.40 -2.47
C VAL A 216 -3.05 10.51 -1.74
N GLY A 217 -3.77 9.40 -1.58
CA GLY A 217 -5.02 9.37 -0.83
C GLY A 217 -4.82 9.76 0.62
N PHE A 218 -3.74 9.29 1.22
CA PHE A 218 -3.37 9.63 2.59
C PHE A 218 -2.98 11.12 2.74
N MET A 219 -2.23 11.69 1.79
CA MET A 219 -1.95 13.13 1.78
C MET A 219 -3.23 13.96 1.80
N ARG A 220 -4.24 13.56 1.03
CA ARG A 220 -5.56 14.22 1.02
C ARG A 220 -6.27 14.09 2.36
N LEU A 221 -6.26 12.89 2.96
CA LEU A 221 -6.82 12.68 4.29
C LEU A 221 -6.17 13.60 5.32
N MET A 222 -4.84 13.74 5.27
CA MET A 222 -4.10 14.63 6.18
C MET A 222 -4.49 16.10 5.99
N ASN A 223 -4.70 16.56 4.76
CA ASN A 223 -5.17 17.92 4.49
C ASN A 223 -6.56 18.16 5.10
N VAL A 224 -7.48 17.20 4.97
CA VAL A 224 -8.83 17.30 5.58
C VAL A 224 -8.73 17.35 7.10
N ILE A 225 -7.87 16.53 7.69
CA ILE A 225 -7.64 16.54 9.14
C ILE A 225 -7.08 17.91 9.56
N ALA A 226 -6.10 18.46 8.81
CA ALA A 226 -5.51 19.76 9.07
C ALA A 226 -6.54 20.91 9.08
N GLU A 227 -7.49 20.88 8.14
CA GLU A 227 -8.58 21.89 8.07
C GLU A 227 -9.48 21.91 9.32
N HIS A 228 -9.56 20.79 10.05
CA HIS A 228 -10.40 20.65 11.24
C HIS A 228 -9.62 20.77 12.56
N MET A 229 -8.32 21.04 12.50
CA MET A 229 -7.48 21.19 13.70
C MET A 229 -7.55 22.61 14.27
N PRO A 230 -7.33 22.78 15.59
CA PRO A 230 -7.19 24.11 16.20
C PRO A 230 -6.08 24.89 15.50
N GLN A 231 -6.38 26.13 15.16
CA GLN A 231 -5.44 27.00 14.43
C GLN A 231 -4.54 27.84 15.37
N GLU A 232 -4.83 27.84 16.68
CA GLU A 232 -4.14 28.68 17.66
C GLU A 232 -3.71 27.91 18.91
N GLY A 233 -2.62 28.36 19.54
CA GLY A 233 -2.12 27.88 20.80
C GLY A 233 -1.26 26.60 20.71
N VAL A 234 -0.86 26.10 21.89
CA VAL A 234 0.02 24.90 22.03
C VAL A 234 -0.61 23.65 21.39
N LYS A 235 -1.94 23.55 21.39
CA LYS A 235 -2.64 22.42 20.74
C LYS A 235 -2.47 22.45 19.21
N ALA A 236 -2.46 23.61 18.59
CA ALA A 236 -2.22 23.77 17.15
C ALA A 236 -0.80 23.30 16.78
N LEU A 237 0.18 23.67 17.60
CA LEU A 237 1.57 23.26 17.38
C LEU A 237 1.76 21.75 17.50
N PHE A 238 1.20 21.14 18.55
CA PHE A 238 1.28 19.70 18.74
C PHE A 238 0.56 18.93 17.63
N SER A 239 -0.62 19.39 17.22
CA SER A 239 -1.36 18.78 16.12
C SER A 239 -0.66 18.95 14.78
N GLY A 240 -0.05 20.12 14.51
CA GLY A 240 0.78 20.36 13.33
C GLY A 240 2.01 19.45 13.29
N PHE A 241 2.66 19.25 14.42
CA PHE A 241 3.79 18.31 14.54
C PHE A 241 3.38 16.86 14.27
N LEU A 242 2.29 16.40 14.89
CA LEU A 242 1.75 15.05 14.64
C LEU A 242 1.37 14.85 13.16
N LEU A 243 0.76 15.87 12.55
CA LEU A 243 0.40 15.84 11.14
C LEU A 243 1.64 15.76 10.23
N ALA A 244 2.68 16.54 10.54
CA ALA A 244 3.93 16.53 9.80
C ALA A 244 4.66 15.17 9.89
N LEU A 245 4.58 14.50 11.06
CA LEU A 245 5.17 13.19 11.28
C LEU A 245 4.30 12.06 10.67
N ALA A 246 2.99 12.27 10.59
CA ALA A 246 2.06 11.26 10.08
C ALA A 246 2.33 10.91 8.60
N LEU A 247 2.70 11.89 7.76
CA LEU A 247 2.95 11.65 6.35
C LEU A 247 4.12 10.66 6.11
N PRO A 248 5.34 10.87 6.63
CA PRO A 248 6.42 9.92 6.46
C PRO A 248 6.14 8.58 7.14
N ALA A 249 5.50 8.56 8.32
CA ALA A 249 5.12 7.33 9.00
C ALA A 249 4.17 6.48 8.14
N MET A 250 3.20 7.09 7.49
CA MET A 250 2.26 6.39 6.63
C MET A 250 2.86 5.98 5.29
N LEU A 251 3.82 6.73 4.77
CA LEU A 251 4.58 6.28 3.60
C LEU A 251 5.33 4.98 3.91
N VAL A 252 5.99 4.92 5.07
CA VAL A 252 6.67 3.71 5.54
C VAL A 252 5.68 2.57 5.75
N LEU A 253 4.53 2.83 6.40
CA LEU A 253 3.49 1.82 6.61
C LEU A 253 2.88 1.32 5.30
N ALA A 254 2.58 2.21 4.34
CA ALA A 254 2.06 1.82 3.03
C ALA A 254 3.08 0.98 2.25
N THR A 255 4.36 1.36 2.30
CA THR A 255 5.45 0.59 1.67
C THR A 255 5.62 -0.76 2.34
N ALA A 256 5.63 -0.83 3.68
CA ALA A 256 5.71 -2.07 4.42
C ALA A 256 4.51 -2.99 4.14
N ALA A 257 3.28 -2.45 4.16
CA ALA A 257 2.06 -3.20 3.85
C ALA A 257 2.09 -3.75 2.40
N THR A 258 2.57 -2.94 1.45
CA THR A 258 2.75 -3.36 0.06
C THR A 258 3.84 -4.43 -0.08
N GLY A 259 4.94 -4.30 0.66
CA GLY A 259 6.00 -5.30 0.73
C GLY A 259 5.49 -6.63 1.30
N LEU A 260 4.76 -6.62 2.40
CA LEU A 260 4.12 -7.81 2.97
C LEU A 260 3.11 -8.44 2.01
N TRP A 261 2.37 -7.61 1.28
CA TRP A 261 1.47 -8.10 0.25
C TRP A 261 2.22 -8.79 -0.89
N ILE A 262 3.32 -8.21 -1.39
CA ILE A 262 4.17 -8.84 -2.42
C ILE A 262 4.76 -10.17 -1.91
N LEU A 263 5.22 -10.22 -0.66
CA LEU A 263 5.73 -11.45 -0.03
C LEU A 263 4.70 -12.58 0.01
N ALA A 264 3.42 -12.25 0.06
CA ALA A 264 2.35 -13.24 0.02
C ALA A 264 2.20 -13.92 -1.36
N TYR A 265 2.77 -13.34 -2.43
CA TYR A 265 2.74 -13.94 -3.76
C TYR A 265 3.86 -14.96 -3.96
N PRO A 266 3.62 -16.05 -4.71
CA PRO A 266 4.67 -16.97 -5.12
C PRO A 266 5.73 -16.23 -5.97
N GLY A 267 6.98 -16.28 -5.53
CA GLY A 267 8.10 -15.54 -6.15
C GLY A 267 8.23 -14.08 -5.69
N GLY A 268 7.37 -13.60 -4.80
CA GLY A 268 7.45 -12.25 -4.24
C GLY A 268 8.73 -12.00 -3.47
N GLU A 269 9.23 -13.01 -2.73
CA GLU A 269 10.52 -12.94 -2.05
C GLU A 269 11.66 -12.71 -3.05
N PHE A 270 11.68 -13.44 -4.17
CA PHE A 270 12.64 -13.23 -5.24
C PHE A 270 12.56 -11.80 -5.79
N LEU A 271 11.35 -11.30 -6.05
CA LEU A 271 11.13 -9.95 -6.55
C LEU A 271 11.65 -8.89 -5.56
N LEU A 272 11.29 -9.01 -4.28
CA LEU A 272 11.73 -8.05 -3.25
C LEU A 272 13.23 -8.10 -3.01
N THR A 273 13.83 -9.30 -2.98
CA THR A 273 15.27 -9.44 -2.83
C THR A 273 16.02 -8.84 -4.02
N HIS A 274 15.52 -9.04 -5.24
CA HIS A 274 16.11 -8.40 -6.42
C HIS A 274 15.95 -6.88 -6.40
N LEU A 275 14.77 -6.36 -6.03
CA LEU A 275 14.54 -4.93 -5.90
C LEU A 275 15.40 -4.31 -4.78
N ALA A 276 15.54 -5.00 -3.65
CA ALA A 276 16.37 -4.54 -2.53
C ALA A 276 17.86 -4.50 -2.88
N ASN A 277 18.31 -5.45 -3.71
CA ASN A 277 19.70 -5.58 -4.15
C ASN A 277 19.97 -4.87 -5.49
N MET A 278 18.96 -4.21 -6.07
CA MET A 278 19.17 -3.35 -7.24
C MET A 278 19.99 -2.13 -6.82
N ASP A 279 21.24 -2.08 -7.27
CA ASP A 279 22.11 -0.95 -7.06
C ASP A 279 21.91 0.09 -8.16
N VAL A 280 21.52 1.29 -7.72
CA VAL A 280 21.50 2.48 -8.60
C VAL A 280 22.85 3.18 -8.44
N SER A 281 23.69 3.10 -9.45
CA SER A 281 24.99 3.78 -9.44
C SER A 281 24.83 5.23 -9.92
N VAL A 282 25.20 6.18 -9.06
CA VAL A 282 25.33 7.60 -9.40
C VAL A 282 26.81 7.99 -9.28
N GLY A 283 27.49 8.03 -10.40
CA GLY A 283 28.93 8.28 -10.45
C GLY A 283 29.74 7.12 -9.86
N LYS A 284 30.50 7.37 -8.78
CA LYS A 284 31.30 6.36 -8.08
C LYS A 284 30.59 5.69 -6.89
N THR A 285 29.36 6.09 -6.60
CA THR A 285 28.61 5.62 -5.42
C THR A 285 27.43 4.78 -5.90
N SER A 286 27.25 3.58 -5.34
CA SER A 286 26.09 2.73 -5.56
C SER A 286 25.16 2.81 -4.35
N PHE A 287 23.87 2.97 -4.60
CA PHE A 287 22.83 2.98 -3.59
C PHE A 287 21.86 1.83 -3.85
N SER A 288 21.53 1.07 -2.82
CA SER A 288 20.46 0.10 -2.94
C SER A 288 19.10 0.84 -2.97
N MET A 289 18.10 0.24 -3.61
CA MET A 289 16.75 0.82 -3.67
C MET A 289 16.17 1.11 -2.27
N LEU A 290 16.54 0.28 -1.29
CA LEU A 290 16.16 0.45 0.11
C LEU A 290 16.83 1.68 0.76
N GLN A 291 18.10 1.93 0.44
CA GLN A 291 18.82 3.15 0.86
C GLN A 291 18.20 4.39 0.25
N VAL A 292 17.81 4.36 -1.04
CA VAL A 292 17.12 5.48 -1.69
C VAL A 292 15.78 5.77 -0.99
N LEU A 293 15.00 4.74 -0.67
CA LEU A 293 13.75 4.90 0.07
C LEU A 293 13.99 5.52 1.46
N PHE A 294 15.04 5.04 2.16
CA PHE A 294 15.40 5.58 3.48
C PHE A 294 15.82 7.05 3.38
N ILE A 295 16.67 7.42 2.42
CA ILE A 295 17.12 8.80 2.18
C ILE A 295 15.92 9.72 1.89
N VAL A 296 15.01 9.30 1.00
CA VAL A 296 13.79 10.06 0.68
C VAL A 296 12.91 10.23 1.93
N SER A 297 12.71 9.16 2.70
CA SER A 297 11.93 9.23 3.95
C SER A 297 12.59 10.16 4.97
N ALA A 298 13.91 10.08 5.18
CA ALA A 298 14.65 10.94 6.09
C ALA A 298 14.56 12.41 5.65
N PHE A 299 14.68 12.69 4.35
CA PHE A 299 14.51 14.04 3.80
C PHE A 299 13.13 14.62 4.12
N TYR A 300 12.03 13.85 3.90
CA TYR A 300 10.69 14.32 4.21
C TYR A 300 10.45 14.50 5.71
N VAL A 301 10.99 13.62 6.56
CA VAL A 301 10.94 13.76 8.02
C VAL A 301 11.65 15.05 8.44
N THR A 302 12.89 15.26 8.02
CA THR A 302 13.69 16.45 8.35
C THR A 302 12.99 17.73 7.89
N ARG A 303 12.49 17.76 6.65
CA ARG A 303 11.72 18.90 6.12
C ARG A 303 10.47 19.20 6.96
N SER A 304 9.77 18.16 7.41
CA SER A 304 8.57 18.29 8.25
C SER A 304 8.94 18.89 9.63
N PHE A 305 10.01 18.40 10.26
CA PHE A 305 10.52 18.96 11.51
C PHE A 305 10.91 20.42 11.37
N ILE A 306 11.61 20.78 10.28
CA ILE A 306 11.99 22.18 10.00
C ILE A 306 10.75 23.05 9.87
N SER A 307 9.74 22.61 9.10
CA SER A 307 8.50 23.36 8.91
C SER A 307 7.78 23.64 10.23
N VAL A 308 7.59 22.61 11.04
CA VAL A 308 6.91 22.74 12.34
C VAL A 308 7.73 23.56 13.33
N GLY A 309 9.03 23.33 13.39
CA GLY A 309 9.92 24.11 14.27
C GLY A 309 9.95 25.60 13.91
N ARG A 310 9.93 25.92 12.61
CA ARG A 310 9.86 27.32 12.15
C ARG A 310 8.55 27.99 12.55
N SER A 311 7.42 27.28 12.42
CA SER A 311 6.11 27.78 12.87
C SER A 311 6.10 27.99 14.38
N PHE A 312 6.63 27.04 15.15
CA PHE A 312 6.77 27.16 16.59
C PHE A 312 7.59 28.38 17.02
N ILE A 313 8.76 28.58 16.39
CA ILE A 313 9.64 29.72 16.68
C ILE A 313 8.95 31.05 16.32
N ALA A 314 8.14 31.08 15.25
CA ALA A 314 7.39 32.26 14.84
C ALA A 314 6.31 32.66 15.85
N ASP A 315 5.69 31.67 16.50
CA ASP A 315 4.59 31.90 17.45
C ASP A 315 5.06 32.18 18.88
N LEU A 316 6.34 31.90 19.21
CA LEU A 316 6.92 32.15 20.52
C LEU A 316 6.78 33.60 21.02
N PRO A 317 7.02 34.66 20.20
CA PRO A 317 6.85 36.06 20.65
C PRO A 317 5.40 36.44 20.98
N ALA A 318 4.43 35.77 20.37
CA ALA A 318 3.01 36.04 20.63
C ALA A 318 2.58 35.55 22.04
N HIS A 319 3.31 34.58 22.59
CA HIS A 319 3.00 33.93 23.88
C HIS A 319 3.96 34.31 25.02
N SER A 320 5.08 35.00 24.72
CA SER A 320 6.06 35.43 25.70
C SER A 320 6.35 36.93 25.57
N MET A 321 6.02 37.70 26.59
CA MET A 321 6.31 39.16 26.63
C MET A 321 7.83 39.51 26.65
N ARG A 322 8.72 38.53 26.62
CA ARG A 322 10.18 38.71 26.79
C ARG A 322 11.02 38.42 25.53
N LEU A 323 10.42 37.90 24.47
CA LEU A 323 11.16 37.59 23.24
C LEU A 323 10.98 38.69 22.20
N ASP A 324 12.09 39.27 21.78
CA ASP A 324 12.09 40.29 20.74
C ASP A 324 11.81 39.66 19.38
N ARG A 325 10.85 40.20 18.64
CA ARG A 325 10.47 39.74 17.29
C ARG A 325 11.66 39.76 16.31
N SER A 326 12.68 40.61 16.56
CA SER A 326 13.86 40.69 15.73
C SER A 326 14.71 39.40 15.73
N LEU A 327 14.63 38.60 16.82
CA LEU A 327 15.38 37.34 16.98
C LEU A 327 14.75 36.15 16.29
N VAL A 328 13.51 36.23 15.88
CA VAL A 328 12.76 35.11 15.26
C VAL A 328 13.46 34.63 13.98
N GLY A 329 13.86 35.55 13.10
CA GLY A 329 14.51 35.20 11.84
C GLY A 329 15.85 34.48 12.01
N PRO A 330 16.81 35.02 12.80
CA PRO A 330 18.07 34.34 13.09
C PRO A 330 17.90 32.96 13.75
N VAL A 331 16.97 32.82 14.71
CA VAL A 331 16.70 31.54 15.39
C VAL A 331 16.12 30.52 14.43
N GLN A 332 15.18 30.90 13.58
CA GLN A 332 14.63 30.01 12.54
C GLN A 332 15.69 29.57 11.55
N ALA A 333 16.58 30.47 11.13
CA ALA A 333 17.68 30.14 10.24
C ALA A 333 18.67 29.16 10.91
N GLY A 334 19.09 29.44 12.14
CA GLY A 334 19.95 28.53 12.91
C GLY A 334 19.37 27.16 13.10
N PHE A 335 18.10 27.07 13.49
CA PHE A 335 17.36 25.81 13.61
C PHE A 335 17.31 25.04 12.28
N THR A 336 17.07 25.74 11.17
CA THR A 336 17.01 25.13 9.84
C THR A 336 18.37 24.57 9.43
N TYR A 337 19.45 25.32 9.62
CA TYR A 337 20.81 24.87 9.28
C TYR A 337 21.26 23.71 10.17
N LEU A 338 20.92 23.72 11.45
CA LEU A 338 21.25 22.63 12.37
C LEU A 338 20.58 21.33 11.93
N LEU A 339 19.32 21.35 11.54
CA LEU A 339 18.60 20.16 11.10
C LEU A 339 18.98 19.66 9.71
N TRP A 340 19.45 20.53 8.82
CA TRP A 340 20.00 20.13 7.52
C TRP A 340 21.45 19.64 7.61
N GLY A 341 22.17 20.00 8.67
CA GLY A 341 23.54 19.56 8.91
C GLY A 341 23.68 18.23 9.64
N LEU A 342 22.60 17.76 10.25
CA LEU A 342 22.48 16.41 10.84
C LEU A 342 22.07 15.38 9.80
#